data_1c46e292db7e1935ae496103438f8023
#
_entry.id   1c46e292db7e1935ae496103438f8023
#
_cell.length_a   1.000
_cell.length_b   1.000
_cell.length_c   1.000
_cell.angle_alpha   90.00
_cell.angle_beta   90.00
_cell.angle_gamma   90.00
#
_symmetry.space_group_name_H-M   'P 1'
#
loop_
_entity.id
_entity.type
_entity.pdbx_description
1 polymer ?
#
loop_
_entity_poly.entity_id
_entity_poly.type
_entity_poly.pdbx_seq_one_letter_code
_entity_poly.pdbx_strand_id
1 'polypeptide(L)'
;MLFRQVINEDLGCASYLVGDIASGQAAVVDPQWDIAPYLEAARGRGMRITHILETHTHADHVSGRGRLHEATGATMHVSPLADAQFPHEPLDDGAVIDLGTVRLEAMHLPGHRPEHTGLLLIDTSRGAEPWAVLTGDSLFVGDIGRPDLAVDAADGAREQFSSIQRLMELPDWVEVYPGHIGGSLCGSAEISAKTSSTIGYERAHSALTRSDDVRAFTAELISRLAVKPPDLDRVVGMNNGPLVTPGAPAPALDGEEFLRRAQAGGVVIDGRSSAAFAAAHVPGSLSVPSAGSGFATRAALVAGRDDPLLLVGSDEAQARDMGERLAAVGRRDIIGVLAGGFSAYLDEGL
;
A
#
# COMPACT_ATOMS: atom_id res chain seq x y z
N MET A 1 -16.30 19.72 1.38
CA MET A 1 -15.18 18.80 1.07
C MET A 1 -15.60 17.36 1.33
N LEU A 2 -15.15 16.39 0.51
CA LEU A 2 -15.15 14.94 0.79
C LEU A 2 -13.75 14.56 1.25
N PHE A 3 -13.66 13.80 2.34
CA PHE A 3 -12.42 13.14 2.77
C PHE A 3 -12.77 11.71 3.21
N ARG A 4 -12.07 10.72 2.67
CA ARG A 4 -12.26 9.32 3.04
C ARG A 4 -10.92 8.61 3.06
N GLN A 5 -10.59 8.03 4.20
CA GLN A 5 -9.49 7.09 4.34
C GLN A 5 -9.97 5.69 3.97
N VAL A 6 -9.19 4.97 3.16
CA VAL A 6 -9.42 3.58 2.77
C VAL A 6 -8.26 2.76 3.29
N ILE A 7 -8.54 1.80 4.13
CA ILE A 7 -7.53 0.96 4.80
C ILE A 7 -7.54 -0.44 4.21
N ASN A 8 -6.38 -0.95 3.86
CA ASN A 8 -6.14 -2.35 3.57
C ASN A 8 -5.56 -3.02 4.82
N GLU A 9 -6.40 -3.72 5.57
CA GLU A 9 -5.98 -4.40 6.80
C GLU A 9 -4.99 -5.54 6.55
N ASP A 10 -4.95 -6.11 5.33
CA ASP A 10 -4.00 -7.19 4.99
C ASP A 10 -2.55 -6.70 4.94
N LEU A 11 -2.34 -5.49 4.43
CA LEU A 11 -1.01 -4.90 4.25
C LEU A 11 -0.71 -3.79 5.28
N GLY A 12 -1.73 -3.33 6.01
CA GLY A 12 -1.60 -2.16 6.89
C GLY A 12 -1.45 -0.84 6.13
N CYS A 13 -1.85 -0.80 4.84
CA CYS A 13 -1.76 0.39 4.00
C CYS A 13 -2.99 1.29 4.16
N ALA A 14 -2.80 2.60 4.10
CA ALA A 14 -3.85 3.60 4.05
C ALA A 14 -3.72 4.44 2.79
N SER A 15 -4.86 4.72 2.15
CA SER A 15 -4.99 5.57 0.98
C SER A 15 -6.15 6.53 1.14
N TYR A 16 -6.24 7.55 0.30
CA TYR A 16 -7.15 8.66 0.56
C TYR A 16 -7.91 9.08 -0.69
N LEU A 17 -9.23 9.27 -0.53
CA LEU A 17 -10.07 9.96 -1.51
C LEU A 17 -10.39 11.35 -0.96
N VAL A 18 -9.94 12.37 -1.66
CA VAL A 18 -10.15 13.79 -1.32
C VAL A 18 -10.94 14.45 -2.44
N GLY A 19 -11.96 15.24 -2.12
CA GLY A 19 -12.74 15.87 -3.19
C GLY A 19 -13.49 17.13 -2.77
N ASP A 20 -13.80 17.96 -3.77
CA ASP A 20 -14.64 19.13 -3.62
C ASP A 20 -16.05 18.84 -4.15
N ILE A 21 -17.03 18.87 -3.26
CA ILE A 21 -18.44 18.60 -3.59
C ILE A 21 -18.99 19.64 -4.56
N ALA A 22 -18.52 20.89 -4.50
CA ALA A 22 -19.01 21.96 -5.33
C ALA A 22 -18.57 21.81 -6.80
N SER A 23 -17.32 21.45 -7.05
CA SER A 23 -16.79 21.20 -8.40
C SER A 23 -17.13 19.81 -8.92
N GLY A 24 -17.42 18.85 -8.03
CA GLY A 24 -17.59 17.45 -8.37
C GLY A 24 -16.29 16.74 -8.75
N GLN A 25 -15.11 17.33 -8.43
CA GLN A 25 -13.81 16.74 -8.70
C GLN A 25 -13.23 16.04 -7.45
N ALA A 26 -12.52 14.96 -7.66
CA ALA A 26 -11.84 14.22 -6.61
C ALA A 26 -10.46 13.74 -7.05
N ALA A 27 -9.57 13.60 -6.06
CA ALA A 27 -8.25 13.00 -6.18
C ALA A 27 -8.16 11.75 -5.31
N VAL A 28 -7.42 10.75 -5.77
CA VAL A 28 -7.03 9.59 -4.96
C VAL A 28 -5.53 9.65 -4.72
N VAL A 29 -5.12 9.49 -3.47
CA VAL A 29 -3.73 9.45 -3.05
C VAL A 29 -3.37 8.02 -2.64
N ASP A 30 -2.27 7.51 -3.19
CA ASP A 30 -1.73 6.16 -2.96
C ASP A 30 -2.79 5.06 -3.18
N PRO A 31 -3.41 4.96 -4.39
CA PRO A 31 -4.47 4.00 -4.63
C PRO A 31 -3.99 2.57 -4.45
N GLN A 32 -4.71 1.81 -3.66
CA GLN A 32 -4.49 0.39 -3.45
C GLN A 32 -4.87 -0.42 -4.68
N TRP A 33 -4.42 -1.67 -4.75
CA TRP A 33 -4.71 -2.59 -5.87
C TRP A 33 -6.20 -2.74 -6.15
N ASP A 34 -7.04 -2.87 -5.12
CA ASP A 34 -8.50 -2.81 -5.25
C ASP A 34 -8.98 -1.35 -5.35
N ILE A 35 -9.46 -0.98 -6.51
CA ILE A 35 -9.95 0.38 -6.80
C ILE A 35 -11.44 0.59 -6.56
N ALA A 36 -12.20 -0.48 -6.28
CA ALA A 36 -13.65 -0.41 -6.13
C ALA A 36 -14.08 0.58 -5.02
N PRO A 37 -13.43 0.65 -3.85
CA PRO A 37 -13.80 1.58 -2.79
C PRO A 37 -13.79 3.06 -3.20
N TYR A 38 -12.83 3.45 -4.08
CA TYR A 38 -12.75 4.84 -4.57
C TYR A 38 -13.85 5.14 -5.59
N LEU A 39 -14.07 4.22 -6.54
CA LEU A 39 -15.09 4.36 -7.57
C LEU A 39 -16.50 4.45 -6.96
N GLU A 40 -16.78 3.59 -5.98
CA GLU A 40 -18.07 3.58 -5.27
C GLU A 40 -18.28 4.87 -4.46
N ALA A 41 -17.25 5.30 -3.70
CA ALA A 41 -17.33 6.50 -2.89
C ALA A 41 -17.52 7.77 -3.74
N ALA A 42 -16.80 7.90 -4.85
CA ALA A 42 -16.94 9.03 -5.77
C ALA A 42 -18.31 9.01 -6.44
N ARG A 43 -18.75 7.85 -6.98
CA ARG A 43 -20.07 7.69 -7.61
C ARG A 43 -21.21 8.02 -6.64
N GLY A 44 -21.13 7.53 -5.39
CA GLY A 44 -22.14 7.77 -4.35
C GLY A 44 -22.31 9.25 -3.98
N ARG A 45 -21.36 10.11 -4.38
CA ARG A 45 -21.40 11.57 -4.18
C ARG A 45 -21.53 12.37 -5.48
N GLY A 46 -21.73 11.69 -6.63
CA GLY A 46 -21.81 12.34 -7.93
C GLY A 46 -20.49 12.99 -8.36
N MET A 47 -19.37 12.52 -7.87
CA MET A 47 -18.03 13.06 -8.12
C MET A 47 -17.29 12.25 -9.19
N ARG A 48 -16.35 12.90 -9.87
CA ARG A 48 -15.41 12.27 -10.81
C ARG A 48 -14.01 12.28 -10.22
N ILE A 49 -13.33 11.15 -10.26
CA ILE A 49 -11.90 11.09 -9.95
C ILE A 49 -11.15 11.64 -11.15
N THR A 50 -10.47 12.78 -10.95
CA THR A 50 -9.74 13.53 -11.99
C THR A 50 -8.25 13.50 -11.80
N HIS A 51 -7.77 13.17 -10.59
CA HIS A 51 -6.36 13.12 -10.23
C HIS A 51 -6.04 11.86 -9.43
N ILE A 52 -4.84 11.32 -9.68
CA ILE A 52 -4.22 10.23 -8.93
C ILE A 52 -2.84 10.71 -8.50
N LEU A 53 -2.53 10.67 -7.22
CA LEU A 53 -1.27 11.13 -6.68
C LEU A 53 -0.57 9.97 -5.96
N GLU A 54 0.75 9.88 -6.12
CA GLU A 54 1.58 8.96 -5.34
C GLU A 54 2.49 9.75 -4.41
N THR A 55 2.50 9.41 -3.13
CA THR A 55 3.43 10.04 -2.18
C THR A 55 4.87 9.61 -2.46
N HIS A 56 5.06 8.38 -2.90
CA HIS A 56 6.37 7.81 -3.23
C HIS A 56 6.23 6.55 -4.09
N THR A 57 7.33 5.96 -4.51
CA THR A 57 7.33 4.63 -5.13
C THR A 57 7.22 3.57 -4.05
N HIS A 58 6.03 2.99 -3.87
CA HIS A 58 5.79 1.94 -2.88
C HIS A 58 6.68 0.72 -3.13
N ALA A 59 7.21 0.13 -2.05
CA ALA A 59 8.12 -1.01 -2.10
C ALA A 59 7.50 -2.30 -1.51
N ASP A 60 6.36 -2.17 -0.86
CA ASP A 60 5.63 -3.25 -0.17
C ASP A 60 4.39 -3.71 -0.94
N HIS A 61 3.81 -2.85 -1.79
CA HIS A 61 2.66 -3.21 -2.61
C HIS A 61 2.68 -2.53 -3.99
N VAL A 62 1.96 -3.14 -4.93
CA VAL A 62 1.73 -2.59 -6.27
C VAL A 62 0.59 -1.59 -6.20
N SER A 63 0.84 -0.36 -6.63
CA SER A 63 -0.17 0.69 -6.68
C SER A 63 -1.30 0.33 -7.67
N GLY A 64 -2.54 0.65 -7.28
CA GLY A 64 -3.72 0.56 -8.12
C GLY A 64 -3.86 1.67 -9.17
N ARG A 65 -2.89 2.60 -9.27
CA ARG A 65 -2.98 3.77 -10.16
C ARG A 65 -3.25 3.42 -11.63
N GLY A 66 -2.62 2.35 -12.15
CA GLY A 66 -2.83 1.92 -13.53
C GLY A 66 -4.29 1.48 -13.77
N ARG A 67 -4.84 0.68 -12.84
CA ARG A 67 -6.24 0.26 -12.86
C ARG A 67 -7.19 1.46 -12.75
N LEU A 68 -6.88 2.40 -11.85
CA LEU A 68 -7.71 3.56 -11.60
C LEU A 68 -7.66 4.54 -12.78
N HIS A 69 -6.48 4.75 -13.38
CA HIS A 69 -6.31 5.53 -14.60
C HIS A 69 -7.12 4.93 -15.77
N GLU A 70 -7.02 3.62 -15.99
CA GLU A 70 -7.80 2.93 -17.02
C GLU A 70 -9.32 3.11 -16.83
N ALA A 71 -9.78 3.06 -15.57
CA ALA A 71 -11.21 3.18 -15.26
C ALA A 71 -11.76 4.61 -15.31
N THR A 72 -10.91 5.64 -15.12
CA THR A 72 -11.37 7.03 -14.91
C THR A 72 -10.80 8.05 -15.91
N GLY A 73 -9.68 7.75 -16.54
CA GLY A 73 -8.89 8.70 -17.32
C GLY A 73 -8.22 9.80 -16.47
N ALA A 74 -8.14 9.63 -15.15
CA ALA A 74 -7.58 10.62 -14.24
C ALA A 74 -6.09 10.87 -14.50
N THR A 75 -5.64 12.11 -14.39
CA THR A 75 -4.22 12.49 -14.51
C THR A 75 -3.43 11.94 -13.33
N MET A 76 -2.28 11.32 -13.61
CA MET A 76 -1.37 10.81 -12.59
C MET A 76 -0.31 11.85 -12.26
N HIS A 77 0.03 11.97 -10.97
CA HIS A 77 1.03 12.90 -10.46
C HIS A 77 1.99 12.15 -9.56
N VAL A 78 3.28 12.26 -9.87
CA VAL A 78 4.37 11.67 -9.07
C VAL A 78 5.54 12.65 -8.99
N SER A 79 6.35 12.54 -7.95
CA SER A 79 7.59 13.32 -7.86
C SER A 79 8.48 13.07 -9.08
N PRO A 80 9.08 14.10 -9.68
CA PRO A 80 10.02 13.92 -10.80
C PRO A 80 11.26 13.10 -10.42
N LEU A 81 11.54 12.93 -9.13
CA LEU A 81 12.62 12.09 -8.63
C LEU A 81 12.27 10.59 -8.58
N ALA A 82 11.03 10.21 -8.87
CA ALA A 82 10.59 8.81 -8.85
C ALA A 82 11.10 7.98 -10.04
N ASP A 83 11.65 8.61 -11.10
CA ASP A 83 12.09 7.95 -12.34
C ASP A 83 11.00 7.07 -12.99
N ALA A 84 9.74 7.55 -12.95
CA ALA A 84 8.58 6.81 -13.42
C ALA A 84 8.52 6.73 -14.95
N GLN A 85 8.29 5.53 -15.50
CA GLN A 85 8.30 5.24 -16.94
C GLN A 85 6.89 5.25 -17.56
N PHE A 86 5.92 5.88 -16.95
CA PHE A 86 4.55 6.03 -17.44
C PHE A 86 4.21 7.52 -17.58
N PRO A 87 3.22 7.89 -18.40
CA PRO A 87 2.77 9.27 -18.52
C PRO A 87 2.28 9.83 -17.19
N HIS A 88 2.83 10.94 -16.75
CA HIS A 88 2.44 11.62 -15.50
C HIS A 88 2.78 13.12 -15.59
N GLU A 89 2.16 13.89 -14.71
CA GLU A 89 2.52 15.28 -14.44
C GLU A 89 3.45 15.32 -13.21
N PRO A 90 4.47 16.19 -13.21
CA PRO A 90 5.39 16.28 -12.09
C PRO A 90 4.70 16.84 -10.84
N LEU A 91 5.01 16.24 -9.70
CA LEU A 91 4.58 16.69 -8.37
C LEU A 91 5.80 17.27 -7.63
N ASP A 92 6.19 18.49 -8.02
CA ASP A 92 7.29 19.22 -7.40
C ASP A 92 6.91 19.74 -6.01
N ASP A 93 7.92 20.09 -5.19
CA ASP A 93 7.70 20.73 -3.87
C ASP A 93 6.91 22.04 -4.04
N GLY A 94 5.81 22.19 -3.30
CA GLY A 94 4.89 23.32 -3.42
C GLY A 94 3.92 23.26 -4.61
N ALA A 95 3.92 22.18 -5.42
CA ALA A 95 2.93 22.01 -6.46
C ALA A 95 1.51 21.87 -5.88
N VAL A 96 0.52 22.49 -6.52
CA VAL A 96 -0.86 22.52 -6.05
C VAL A 96 -1.78 21.79 -7.02
N ILE A 97 -2.50 20.80 -6.53
CA ILE A 97 -3.63 20.18 -7.21
C ILE A 97 -4.90 20.85 -6.72
N ASP A 98 -5.54 21.61 -7.62
CA ASP A 98 -6.74 22.42 -7.31
C ASP A 98 -7.99 21.67 -7.75
N LEU A 99 -8.83 21.29 -6.78
CA LEU A 99 -10.13 20.63 -7.03
C LEU A 99 -11.30 21.63 -6.96
N GLY A 100 -11.02 22.91 -6.77
CA GLY A 100 -11.99 23.98 -6.54
C GLY A 100 -11.78 24.66 -5.19
N THR A 101 -12.64 24.42 -4.19
CA THR A 101 -12.41 24.93 -2.84
C THR A 101 -11.44 24.04 -2.02
N VAL A 102 -11.12 22.86 -2.51
CA VAL A 102 -10.19 21.92 -1.88
C VAL A 102 -8.90 21.88 -2.69
N ARG A 103 -7.76 21.99 -2.00
CA ARG A 103 -6.42 21.94 -2.58
C ARG A 103 -5.56 20.91 -1.87
N LEU A 104 -4.73 20.24 -2.65
CA LEU A 104 -3.64 19.40 -2.16
C LEU A 104 -2.33 20.08 -2.56
N GLU A 105 -1.50 20.46 -1.58
CA GLU A 105 -0.20 21.09 -1.82
C GLU A 105 0.92 20.12 -1.47
N ALA A 106 1.81 19.89 -2.41
CA ALA A 106 2.92 18.95 -2.27
C ALA A 106 4.01 19.49 -1.34
N MET A 107 4.52 18.63 -0.47
CA MET A 107 5.62 18.91 0.46
C MET A 107 6.67 17.81 0.29
N HIS A 108 7.83 18.11 -0.31
CA HIS A 108 8.91 17.12 -0.48
C HIS A 108 9.49 16.74 0.88
N LEU A 109 9.45 15.45 1.22
CA LEU A 109 9.82 14.87 2.51
C LEU A 109 10.74 13.65 2.30
N PRO A 110 11.98 13.84 1.80
CA PRO A 110 12.89 12.74 1.54
C PRO A 110 13.30 12.00 2.82
N GLY A 111 13.75 10.75 2.66
CA GLY A 111 14.27 9.94 3.76
C GLY A 111 13.81 8.50 3.70
N HIS A 112 12.50 8.22 3.76
CA HIS A 112 11.97 6.89 3.46
C HIS A 112 12.34 6.48 2.02
N ARG A 113 12.14 7.41 1.08
CA ARG A 113 12.66 7.38 -0.29
C ARG A 113 13.06 8.80 -0.71
N PRO A 114 14.00 8.96 -1.66
CA PRO A 114 14.45 10.29 -2.11
C PRO A 114 13.32 11.14 -2.74
N GLU A 115 12.37 10.50 -3.43
CA GLU A 115 11.24 11.13 -4.10
C GLU A 115 10.02 11.38 -3.22
N HIS A 116 10.06 10.98 -1.96
CA HIS A 116 8.89 10.99 -1.08
C HIS A 116 8.30 12.40 -0.90
N THR A 117 6.97 12.49 -1.00
CA THR A 117 6.19 13.73 -0.99
C THR A 117 4.97 13.57 -0.08
N GLY A 118 4.82 14.42 0.93
CA GLY A 118 3.57 14.57 1.68
C GLY A 118 2.62 15.53 0.97
N LEU A 119 1.36 15.56 1.39
CA LEU A 119 0.33 16.42 0.80
C LEU A 119 -0.43 17.17 1.89
N LEU A 120 -0.32 18.50 1.90
CA LEU A 120 -1.13 19.38 2.75
C LEU A 120 -2.54 19.46 2.18
N LEU A 121 -3.56 19.29 3.03
CA LEU A 121 -4.95 19.42 2.65
C LEU A 121 -5.51 20.75 3.12
N ILE A 122 -5.98 21.57 2.17
CA ILE A 122 -6.49 22.92 2.42
C ILE A 122 -7.94 23.01 1.93
N ASP A 123 -8.87 23.37 2.81
CA ASP A 123 -10.24 23.75 2.47
C ASP A 123 -10.36 25.27 2.46
N THR A 124 -10.19 25.89 1.30
CA THR A 124 -10.16 27.33 1.14
C THR A 124 -11.52 27.99 1.48
N SER A 125 -12.59 27.21 1.58
CA SER A 125 -13.87 27.72 2.07
C SER A 125 -13.88 27.99 3.58
N ARG A 126 -12.91 27.44 4.32
CA ARG A 126 -12.74 27.58 5.77
C ARG A 126 -11.55 28.44 6.15
N GLY A 127 -10.48 28.43 5.35
CA GLY A 127 -9.27 29.19 5.60
C GLY A 127 -8.16 28.86 4.62
N ALA A 128 -7.04 29.54 4.72
CA ALA A 128 -5.83 29.29 3.91
C ALA A 128 -4.87 28.27 4.53
N GLU A 129 -5.05 27.97 5.82
CA GLU A 129 -4.18 27.07 6.56
C GLU A 129 -4.54 25.60 6.27
N PRO A 130 -3.57 24.68 6.23
CA PRO A 130 -3.86 23.28 6.12
C PRO A 130 -4.57 22.77 7.38
N TRP A 131 -5.60 21.96 7.19
CA TRP A 131 -6.28 21.29 8.29
C TRP A 131 -5.72 19.87 8.54
N ALA A 132 -5.07 19.26 7.51
CA ALA A 132 -4.44 17.95 7.61
C ALA A 132 -3.23 17.85 6.68
N VAL A 133 -2.39 16.86 6.93
CA VAL A 133 -1.30 16.42 6.07
C VAL A 133 -1.38 14.90 5.86
N LEU A 134 -1.32 14.47 4.60
CA LEU A 134 -1.08 13.09 4.24
C LEU A 134 0.42 12.90 4.24
N THR A 135 0.94 12.18 5.22
CA THR A 135 2.38 12.09 5.46
C THR A 135 3.06 10.96 4.68
N GLY A 136 2.27 10.16 3.94
CA GLY A 136 2.82 8.94 3.33
C GLY A 136 3.59 8.13 4.37
N ASP A 137 4.79 7.73 4.01
CA ASP A 137 5.69 6.95 4.85
C ASP A 137 6.80 7.79 5.51
N SER A 138 6.62 9.11 5.60
CA SER A 138 7.53 9.96 6.35
C SER A 138 7.26 9.93 7.85
N LEU A 139 5.99 10.12 8.26
CA LEU A 139 5.56 10.11 9.66
C LEU A 139 4.33 9.22 9.83
N PHE A 140 4.40 8.26 10.72
CA PHE A 140 3.30 7.40 11.17
C PHE A 140 2.75 7.87 12.52
N VAL A 141 1.69 7.25 12.99
CA VAL A 141 1.23 7.47 14.36
C VAL A 141 2.15 6.73 15.32
N GLY A 142 2.96 7.49 16.05
CA GLY A 142 3.92 6.98 17.04
C GLY A 142 5.24 6.45 16.47
N ASP A 143 5.45 6.49 15.15
CA ASP A 143 6.66 5.99 14.50
C ASP A 143 7.02 6.79 13.25
N ILE A 144 8.12 6.44 12.60
CA ILE A 144 8.66 7.08 11.39
C ILE A 144 9.01 5.98 10.37
N GLY A 145 8.84 6.28 9.09
CA GLY A 145 9.17 5.35 8.01
C GLY A 145 10.65 4.96 7.97
N ARG A 146 10.90 3.71 7.59
CA ARG A 146 12.27 3.16 7.47
C ARG A 146 13.07 3.86 6.38
N PRO A 147 14.37 4.14 6.60
CA PRO A 147 15.19 4.94 5.68
C PRO A 147 16.04 4.11 4.71
N ASP A 148 15.92 2.77 4.70
CA ASP A 148 16.89 1.85 4.07
C ASP A 148 16.39 1.20 2.77
N LEU A 149 15.31 1.71 2.16
CA LEU A 149 14.70 1.05 0.98
C LEU A 149 15.34 1.42 -0.35
N ALA A 150 15.89 2.64 -0.47
CA ALA A 150 16.40 3.15 -1.74
C ALA A 150 17.87 3.61 -1.68
N VAL A 151 18.33 4.02 -0.50
CA VAL A 151 19.67 4.55 -0.26
C VAL A 151 20.31 3.88 0.96
N ASP A 152 21.56 4.22 1.29
CA ASP A 152 22.17 3.82 2.56
C ASP A 152 21.30 4.29 3.74
N ALA A 153 21.11 3.41 4.73
CA ALA A 153 20.23 3.68 5.86
C ALA A 153 20.59 4.94 6.65
N ALA A 154 21.90 5.26 6.77
CA ALA A 154 22.32 6.46 7.49
C ALA A 154 22.10 7.74 6.66
N ASP A 155 22.20 7.67 5.35
CA ASP A 155 21.89 8.80 4.46
C ASP A 155 20.38 9.06 4.46
N GLY A 156 19.56 8.03 4.25
CA GLY A 156 18.11 8.15 4.31
C GLY A 156 17.62 8.63 5.69
N ALA A 157 18.23 8.16 6.78
CA ALA A 157 17.85 8.62 8.12
C ALA A 157 18.18 10.12 8.36
N ARG A 158 19.27 10.65 7.77
CA ARG A 158 19.57 12.09 7.84
C ARG A 158 18.55 12.93 7.07
N GLU A 159 18.16 12.47 5.87
CA GLU A 159 17.10 13.11 5.10
C GLU A 159 15.76 13.04 5.83
N GLN A 160 15.43 11.88 6.41
CA GLN A 160 14.22 11.68 7.21
C GLN A 160 14.17 12.63 8.41
N PHE A 161 15.33 12.86 9.08
CA PHE A 161 15.41 13.85 10.15
C PHE A 161 14.97 15.25 9.67
N SER A 162 15.50 15.70 8.54
CA SER A 162 15.15 17.02 7.98
C SER A 162 13.66 17.11 7.61
N SER A 163 13.11 16.04 7.06
CA SER A 163 11.69 15.92 6.70
C SER A 163 10.79 15.96 7.94
N ILE A 164 11.19 15.30 9.02
CA ILE A 164 10.45 15.35 10.29
C ILE A 164 10.50 16.76 10.89
N GLN A 165 11.66 17.45 10.87
CA GLN A 165 11.74 18.84 11.35
C GLN A 165 10.78 19.73 10.54
N ARG A 166 10.73 19.58 9.20
CA ARG A 166 9.80 20.33 8.34
C ARG A 166 8.34 20.05 8.68
N LEU A 167 7.95 18.81 8.95
CA LEU A 167 6.60 18.46 9.40
C LEU A 167 6.29 19.08 10.77
N MET A 168 7.26 19.12 11.66
CA MET A 168 7.08 19.72 13.00
C MET A 168 6.98 21.25 12.98
N GLU A 169 7.19 21.93 11.87
CA GLU A 169 6.89 23.35 11.69
C GLU A 169 5.39 23.63 11.50
N LEU A 170 4.61 22.61 11.13
CA LEU A 170 3.17 22.76 10.97
C LEU A 170 2.47 23.03 12.31
N PRO A 171 1.32 23.74 12.29
CA PRO A 171 0.53 23.98 13.50
C PRO A 171 0.08 22.70 14.22
N ASP A 172 -0.03 22.77 15.55
CA ASP A 172 -0.39 21.62 16.41
C ASP A 172 -1.73 20.94 16.04
N TRP A 173 -2.68 21.71 15.51
CA TRP A 173 -4.01 21.22 15.13
C TRP A 173 -4.06 20.49 13.80
N VAL A 174 -2.99 20.52 12.98
CA VAL A 174 -2.97 19.82 11.69
C VAL A 174 -3.03 18.33 11.96
N GLU A 175 -4.05 17.68 11.40
CA GLU A 175 -4.24 16.24 11.52
C GLU A 175 -3.22 15.48 10.65
N VAL A 176 -2.66 14.40 11.18
CA VAL A 176 -1.69 13.53 10.51
C VAL A 176 -2.40 12.27 10.01
N TYR A 177 -2.30 12.02 8.72
CA TYR A 177 -2.84 10.83 8.06
C TYR A 177 -1.71 10.09 7.33
N PRO A 178 -1.22 8.96 7.87
CA PRO A 178 -0.06 8.25 7.36
C PRO A 178 -0.38 7.30 6.20
N GLY A 179 0.63 6.89 5.43
CA GLY A 179 0.50 5.84 4.40
C GLY A 179 0.30 4.44 4.98
N HIS A 180 0.74 4.21 6.24
CA HIS A 180 0.63 2.91 6.91
C HIS A 180 0.16 3.03 8.35
N ILE A 181 -0.43 1.93 8.82
CA ILE A 181 -0.88 1.70 10.19
C ILE A 181 -0.20 0.44 10.76
N GLY A 182 -0.49 0.10 12.02
CA GLY A 182 0.07 -1.08 12.67
C GLY A 182 -0.03 -2.36 11.85
N GLY A 183 1.08 -3.10 11.77
CA GLY A 183 1.21 -4.33 10.98
C GLY A 183 1.97 -4.19 9.66
N SER A 184 2.28 -2.97 9.21
CA SER A 184 3.10 -2.72 8.02
C SER A 184 4.59 -3.03 8.25
N LEU A 185 5.29 -3.42 7.17
CA LEU A 185 6.75 -3.59 7.13
C LEU A 185 7.51 -2.28 6.78
N CYS A 186 6.80 -1.17 6.51
CA CYS A 186 7.40 0.11 6.15
C CYS A 186 7.89 0.94 7.34
N GLY A 187 7.60 0.51 8.57
CA GLY A 187 8.12 1.08 9.81
C GLY A 187 8.59 0.01 10.78
N SER A 188 8.63 0.35 12.05
CA SER A 188 8.95 -0.60 13.12
C SER A 188 7.70 -1.29 13.69
N ALA A 189 7.90 -2.17 14.67
CA ALA A 189 6.77 -2.77 15.41
C ALA A 189 6.01 -1.77 16.31
N GLU A 190 6.47 -0.52 16.39
CA GLU A 190 5.89 0.52 17.23
C GLU A 190 4.79 1.33 16.52
N ILE A 191 4.58 1.14 15.20
CA ILE A 191 3.47 1.79 14.49
C ILE A 191 2.15 1.48 15.20
N SER A 192 1.43 2.54 15.57
CA SER A 192 0.12 2.41 16.22
C SER A 192 -0.93 1.86 15.26
N ALA A 193 -1.89 1.11 15.81
CA ALA A 193 -3.11 0.75 15.07
C ALA A 193 -4.09 1.94 14.88
N LYS A 194 -3.79 3.13 15.40
CA LYS A 194 -4.56 4.35 15.14
C LYS A 194 -4.39 4.77 13.68
N THR A 195 -5.45 5.28 13.10
CA THR A 195 -5.50 5.67 11.70
C THR A 195 -5.16 7.14 11.44
N SER A 196 -5.05 7.94 12.51
CA SER A 196 -4.67 9.35 12.45
C SER A 196 -4.10 9.85 13.77
N SER A 197 -3.45 11.01 13.73
CA SER A 197 -2.92 11.73 14.88
C SER A 197 -3.02 13.24 14.63
N THR A 198 -2.24 14.05 15.34
CA THR A 198 -2.02 15.48 15.05
C THR A 198 -0.52 15.81 15.19
N ILE A 199 -0.08 16.85 14.50
CA ILE A 199 1.31 17.34 14.61
C ILE A 199 1.67 17.63 16.08
N GLY A 200 0.78 18.27 16.81
CA GLY A 200 1.01 18.59 18.23
C GLY A 200 1.16 17.34 19.11
N TYR A 201 0.35 16.29 18.85
CA TYR A 201 0.49 15.05 19.59
C TYR A 201 1.81 14.33 19.28
N GLU A 202 2.15 14.18 18.00
CA GLU A 202 3.41 13.54 17.61
C GLU A 202 4.63 14.32 18.10
N ARG A 203 4.61 15.66 18.03
CA ARG A 203 5.66 16.53 18.56
C ARG A 203 5.86 16.35 20.08
N ALA A 204 4.78 16.13 20.83
CA ALA A 204 4.84 16.00 22.27
C ALA A 204 5.22 14.59 22.76
N HIS A 205 4.85 13.55 22.02
CA HIS A 205 4.86 12.17 22.55
C HIS A 205 5.76 11.19 21.79
N SER A 206 6.08 11.40 20.51
CA SER A 206 7.01 10.55 19.80
C SER A 206 8.48 10.90 20.15
N ALA A 207 9.27 9.88 20.48
CA ALA A 207 10.69 10.08 20.83
C ALA A 207 11.51 10.60 19.63
N LEU A 208 11.22 10.09 18.43
CA LEU A 208 11.94 10.48 17.21
C LEU A 208 11.60 11.91 16.78
N THR A 209 10.35 12.35 16.86
CA THR A 209 9.97 13.73 16.48
C THR A 209 10.52 14.80 17.44
N ARG A 210 10.86 14.43 18.68
CA ARG A 210 11.44 15.32 19.69
C ARG A 210 12.97 15.43 19.63
N SER A 211 13.61 14.59 18.81
CA SER A 211 15.07 14.62 18.70
C SER A 211 15.52 15.88 17.98
N ASP A 212 16.47 16.59 18.56
CA ASP A 212 17.18 17.73 17.99
C ASP A 212 18.61 17.39 17.54
N ASP A 213 19.05 16.15 17.81
CA ASP A 213 20.36 15.63 17.40
C ASP A 213 20.19 14.59 16.26
N VAL A 214 20.64 14.97 15.07
CA VAL A 214 20.59 14.09 13.88
C VAL A 214 21.34 12.77 14.06
N ARG A 215 22.41 12.72 14.88
CA ARG A 215 23.16 11.49 15.13
C ARG A 215 22.38 10.54 16.03
N ALA A 216 21.79 11.07 17.10
CA ALA A 216 20.95 10.30 18.00
C ALA A 216 19.70 9.77 17.26
N PHE A 217 19.04 10.62 16.48
CA PHE A 217 17.90 10.27 15.62
C PHE A 217 18.27 9.14 14.65
N THR A 218 19.39 9.29 13.90
CA THR A 218 19.85 8.28 12.93
C THR A 218 20.12 6.94 13.60
N ALA A 219 20.82 6.93 14.73
CA ALA A 219 21.14 5.71 15.48
C ALA A 219 19.87 5.01 15.98
N GLU A 220 18.92 5.78 16.52
CA GLU A 220 17.66 5.26 17.03
C GLU A 220 16.81 4.69 15.90
N LEU A 221 16.62 5.43 14.78
CA LEU A 221 15.82 4.97 13.65
C LEU A 221 16.38 3.68 13.03
N ILE A 222 17.71 3.59 12.85
CA ILE A 222 18.36 2.40 12.32
C ILE A 222 18.21 1.21 13.28
N SER A 223 18.26 1.43 14.59
CA SER A 223 18.12 0.35 15.58
C SER A 223 16.75 -0.34 15.55
N ARG A 224 15.73 0.33 15.00
CA ARG A 224 14.35 -0.18 14.90
C ARG A 224 14.06 -0.95 13.61
N LEU A 225 15.02 -1.03 12.67
CA LEU A 225 14.81 -1.66 11.37
C LEU A 225 14.42 -3.14 11.51
N ALA A 226 13.27 -3.46 10.94
CA ALA A 226 12.76 -4.83 10.82
C ALA A 226 13.14 -5.46 9.47
N VAL A 227 12.66 -6.70 9.23
CA VAL A 227 12.78 -7.38 7.92
C VAL A 227 12.21 -6.50 6.81
N LYS A 228 12.90 -6.45 5.66
CA LYS A 228 12.41 -5.74 4.48
C LYS A 228 11.19 -6.45 3.89
N PRO A 229 10.31 -5.69 3.20
CA PRO A 229 9.22 -6.31 2.42
C PRO A 229 9.74 -7.37 1.47
N PRO A 230 9.02 -8.50 1.27
CA PRO A 230 9.39 -9.49 0.28
C PRO A 230 9.27 -8.90 -1.13
N ASP A 231 10.11 -9.38 -2.06
CA ASP A 231 10.08 -8.97 -3.47
C ASP A 231 10.18 -7.45 -3.72
N LEU A 232 10.79 -6.69 -2.79
CA LEU A 232 10.90 -5.23 -2.82
C LEU A 232 11.31 -4.69 -4.21
N ASP A 233 12.39 -5.23 -4.80
CA ASP A 233 12.90 -4.76 -6.09
C ASP A 233 11.89 -5.00 -7.22
N ARG A 234 11.14 -6.12 -7.16
CA ARG A 234 10.06 -6.43 -8.11
C ARG A 234 8.93 -5.42 -7.99
N VAL A 235 8.47 -5.15 -6.77
CA VAL A 235 7.38 -4.20 -6.52
C VAL A 235 7.78 -2.79 -6.94
N VAL A 236 8.98 -2.33 -6.56
CA VAL A 236 9.52 -1.03 -7.01
C VAL A 236 9.62 -0.98 -8.53
N GLY A 237 10.15 -2.04 -9.18
CA GLY A 237 10.23 -2.11 -10.64
C GLY A 237 8.86 -2.07 -11.33
N MET A 238 7.83 -2.70 -10.74
CA MET A 238 6.45 -2.63 -11.22
C MET A 238 5.84 -1.24 -11.02
N ASN A 239 6.16 -0.58 -9.92
CA ASN A 239 5.65 0.76 -9.63
C ASN A 239 6.37 1.87 -10.42
N ASN A 240 7.62 1.72 -10.81
CA ASN A 240 8.32 2.69 -11.68
C ASN A 240 8.15 2.39 -13.17
N GLY A 241 7.90 1.13 -13.53
CA GLY A 241 7.77 0.66 -14.88
C GLY A 241 6.47 1.08 -15.59
N PRO A 242 6.15 0.46 -16.73
CA PRO A 242 4.87 0.64 -17.39
C PRO A 242 3.69 0.33 -16.46
N LEU A 243 2.56 1.00 -16.69
CA LEU A 243 1.38 0.84 -15.83
C LEU A 243 0.96 -0.62 -15.70
N VAL A 244 0.81 -1.07 -14.47
CA VAL A 244 0.33 -2.41 -14.16
C VAL A 244 -1.18 -2.39 -14.17
N THR A 245 -1.75 -3.20 -15.07
CA THR A 245 -3.21 -3.42 -15.16
C THR A 245 -3.56 -4.87 -14.82
N PRO A 246 -4.82 -5.18 -14.53
CA PRO A 246 -5.24 -6.55 -14.27
C PRO A 246 -4.87 -7.46 -15.46
N GLY A 247 -4.26 -8.60 -15.15
CA GLY A 247 -4.11 -9.69 -16.10
C GLY A 247 -5.41 -10.49 -16.28
N ALA A 248 -5.37 -11.50 -17.13
CA ALA A 248 -6.44 -12.50 -17.17
C ALA A 248 -6.53 -13.20 -15.79
N PRO A 249 -7.75 -13.44 -15.27
CA PRO A 249 -7.91 -14.17 -14.02
C PRO A 249 -7.32 -15.59 -14.13
N ALA A 250 -6.73 -16.08 -13.06
CA ALA A 250 -6.21 -17.44 -13.00
C ALA A 250 -7.32 -18.46 -13.33
N PRO A 251 -7.02 -19.51 -14.15
CA PRO A 251 -8.02 -20.49 -14.54
C PRO A 251 -8.50 -21.31 -13.33
N ALA A 252 -9.78 -21.61 -13.27
CA ALA A 252 -10.32 -22.62 -12.38
C ALA A 252 -9.96 -24.00 -12.94
N LEU A 253 -9.37 -24.87 -12.11
CA LEU A 253 -8.87 -26.20 -12.48
C LEU A 253 -9.64 -27.26 -11.69
N ASP A 254 -10.07 -28.32 -12.35
CA ASP A 254 -10.51 -29.54 -11.65
C ASP A 254 -9.36 -30.16 -10.83
N GLY A 255 -9.66 -31.10 -9.97
CA GLY A 255 -8.67 -31.69 -9.06
C GLY A 255 -7.54 -32.42 -9.80
N GLU A 256 -7.84 -33.13 -10.91
CA GLU A 256 -6.82 -33.86 -11.69
C GLU A 256 -5.83 -32.88 -12.35
N GLU A 257 -6.32 -31.87 -13.03
CA GLU A 257 -5.46 -30.83 -13.65
C GLU A 257 -4.69 -30.01 -12.61
N PHE A 258 -5.31 -29.72 -11.47
CA PHE A 258 -4.66 -29.06 -10.36
C PHE A 258 -3.47 -29.85 -9.83
N LEU A 259 -3.67 -31.13 -9.53
CA LEU A 259 -2.60 -32.04 -9.10
C LEU A 259 -1.49 -32.18 -10.15
N ARG A 260 -1.87 -32.31 -11.43
CA ARG A 260 -0.89 -32.37 -12.51
C ARG A 260 0.02 -31.17 -12.56
N ARG A 261 -0.53 -29.96 -12.37
CA ARG A 261 0.28 -28.71 -12.30
C ARG A 261 1.12 -28.64 -11.03
N ALA A 262 0.61 -29.09 -9.89
CA ALA A 262 1.38 -29.18 -8.66
C ALA A 262 2.59 -30.12 -8.82
N GLN A 263 2.39 -31.31 -9.43
CA GLN A 263 3.46 -32.27 -9.73
C GLN A 263 4.48 -31.73 -10.76
N ALA A 264 4.05 -30.83 -11.63
CA ALA A 264 4.92 -30.17 -12.60
C ALA A 264 5.74 -28.98 -12.00
N GLY A 265 5.65 -28.77 -10.69
CA GLY A 265 6.43 -27.75 -9.97
C GLY A 265 5.62 -26.54 -9.49
N GLY A 266 4.29 -26.58 -9.63
CA GLY A 266 3.42 -25.54 -9.04
C GLY A 266 3.42 -25.61 -7.52
N VAL A 267 3.67 -24.49 -6.84
CA VAL A 267 3.61 -24.38 -5.37
C VAL A 267 2.18 -24.14 -4.95
N VAL A 268 1.64 -25.03 -4.14
CA VAL A 268 0.26 -24.97 -3.66
C VAL A 268 0.19 -24.17 -2.36
N ILE A 269 -0.53 -23.05 -2.37
CA ILE A 269 -0.85 -22.25 -1.19
C ILE A 269 -2.29 -22.57 -0.75
N ASP A 270 -2.45 -23.14 0.43
CA ASP A 270 -3.76 -23.42 1.04
C ASP A 270 -4.11 -22.29 2.03
N GLY A 271 -5.11 -21.47 1.66
CA GLY A 271 -5.58 -20.31 2.42
C GLY A 271 -6.66 -20.63 3.44
N ARG A 272 -7.06 -21.88 3.61
CA ARG A 272 -8.03 -22.29 4.61
C ARG A 272 -7.47 -22.14 6.03
N SER A 273 -8.33 -22.31 7.05
CA SER A 273 -7.85 -22.28 8.44
C SER A 273 -6.84 -23.39 8.71
N SER A 274 -5.90 -23.16 9.63
CA SER A 274 -4.90 -24.17 10.03
C SER A 274 -5.56 -25.48 10.53
N ALA A 275 -6.73 -25.41 11.14
CA ALA A 275 -7.48 -26.59 11.56
C ALA A 275 -8.03 -27.39 10.38
N ALA A 276 -8.57 -26.70 9.36
CA ALA A 276 -9.05 -27.35 8.14
C ALA A 276 -7.88 -27.98 7.34
N PHE A 277 -6.75 -27.29 7.26
CA PHE A 277 -5.53 -27.82 6.65
C PHE A 277 -5.02 -29.06 7.38
N ALA A 278 -4.97 -29.04 8.73
CA ALA A 278 -4.50 -30.18 9.52
C ALA A 278 -5.40 -31.41 9.40
N ALA A 279 -6.69 -31.22 9.16
CA ALA A 279 -7.64 -32.31 8.98
C ALA A 279 -7.43 -33.05 7.64
N ALA A 280 -7.25 -32.30 6.56
CA ALA A 280 -6.91 -32.81 5.23
C ALA A 280 -6.41 -31.67 4.34
N HIS A 281 -5.43 -31.93 3.47
CA HIS A 281 -4.86 -30.95 2.54
C HIS A 281 -4.27 -31.62 1.30
N VAL A 282 -4.02 -30.86 0.24
CA VAL A 282 -3.32 -31.34 -0.94
C VAL A 282 -1.87 -31.66 -0.55
N PRO A 283 -1.36 -32.88 -0.81
CA PRO A 283 0.00 -33.25 -0.43
C PRO A 283 1.06 -32.27 -0.94
N GLY A 284 1.94 -31.82 -0.05
CA GLY A 284 3.01 -30.86 -0.36
C GLY A 284 2.58 -29.40 -0.38
N SER A 285 1.29 -29.08 -0.07
CA SER A 285 0.82 -27.70 0.01
C SER A 285 1.35 -26.97 1.26
N LEU A 286 1.45 -25.65 1.14
CA LEU A 286 1.84 -24.74 2.21
C LEU A 286 0.59 -24.14 2.87
N SER A 287 0.45 -24.27 4.20
CA SER A 287 -0.64 -23.67 4.96
C SER A 287 -0.36 -22.20 5.22
N VAL A 288 -1.08 -21.33 4.55
CA VAL A 288 -1.03 -19.86 4.76
C VAL A 288 -2.48 -19.35 4.90
N PRO A 289 -3.07 -19.38 6.10
CA PRO A 289 -4.44 -18.94 6.29
C PRO A 289 -4.69 -17.54 5.76
N SER A 290 -5.73 -17.39 4.91
CA SER A 290 -6.07 -16.10 4.30
C SER A 290 -6.97 -15.25 5.19
N ALA A 291 -7.52 -15.80 6.28
CA ALA A 291 -8.26 -15.04 7.26
C ALA A 291 -7.35 -14.13 8.10
N GLY A 292 -7.81 -12.91 8.35
CA GLY A 292 -7.02 -11.90 9.07
C GLY A 292 -6.02 -11.16 8.18
N SER A 293 -5.13 -10.41 8.82
CA SER A 293 -4.13 -9.56 8.14
C SER A 293 -2.85 -10.32 7.74
N GLY A 294 -2.10 -9.77 6.79
CA GLY A 294 -0.76 -10.23 6.40
C GLY A 294 -0.74 -11.52 5.58
N PHE A 295 -1.84 -11.95 5.00
CA PHE A 295 -1.86 -13.16 4.14
C PHE A 295 -0.90 -13.02 2.95
N ALA A 296 -1.04 -11.96 2.17
CA ALA A 296 -0.26 -11.77 0.95
C ALA A 296 1.24 -11.72 1.23
N THR A 297 1.64 -10.99 2.28
CA THR A 297 3.03 -10.90 2.73
C THR A 297 3.58 -12.26 3.20
N ARG A 298 2.81 -13.01 4.02
CA ARG A 298 3.24 -14.34 4.49
C ARG A 298 3.38 -15.32 3.33
N ALA A 299 2.44 -15.31 2.39
CA ALA A 299 2.50 -16.18 1.21
C ALA A 299 3.70 -15.84 0.33
N ALA A 300 4.01 -14.55 0.12
CA ALA A 300 5.19 -14.12 -0.62
C ALA A 300 6.52 -14.46 0.09
N LEU A 301 6.52 -14.54 1.43
CA LEU A 301 7.71 -14.93 2.21
C LEU A 301 8.00 -16.45 2.16
N VAL A 302 6.96 -17.30 2.05
CA VAL A 302 7.14 -18.77 2.09
C VAL A 302 7.22 -19.42 0.72
N ALA A 303 6.71 -18.78 -0.33
CA ALA A 303 6.87 -19.23 -1.70
C ALA A 303 8.15 -18.61 -2.31
N GLY A 304 8.85 -19.37 -3.14
CA GLY A 304 9.97 -18.83 -3.90
C GLY A 304 9.54 -17.69 -4.82
N ARG A 305 10.44 -16.74 -5.05
CA ARG A 305 10.14 -15.48 -5.77
C ARG A 305 9.47 -15.68 -7.14
N ASP A 306 9.87 -16.71 -7.88
CA ASP A 306 9.41 -17.00 -9.24
C ASP A 306 8.60 -18.30 -9.33
N ASP A 307 8.19 -18.84 -8.18
CA ASP A 307 7.39 -20.05 -8.13
C ASP A 307 6.01 -19.80 -8.75
N PRO A 308 5.56 -20.67 -9.70
CA PRO A 308 4.20 -20.64 -10.17
C PRO A 308 3.25 -21.10 -9.07
N LEU A 309 2.24 -20.28 -8.74
CA LEU A 309 1.35 -20.52 -7.62
C LEU A 309 0.04 -21.19 -8.01
N LEU A 310 -0.39 -22.14 -7.19
CA LEU A 310 -1.69 -22.78 -7.22
C LEU A 310 -2.41 -22.49 -5.90
N LEU A 311 -3.69 -22.07 -5.96
CA LEU A 311 -4.40 -21.61 -4.79
C LEU A 311 -5.55 -22.54 -4.41
N VAL A 312 -5.63 -22.87 -3.11
CA VAL A 312 -6.69 -23.64 -2.49
C VAL A 312 -7.42 -22.80 -1.45
N GLY A 313 -8.72 -22.64 -1.66
CA GLY A 313 -9.64 -22.05 -0.68
C GLY A 313 -10.63 -23.08 -0.15
N SER A 314 -11.48 -22.70 0.79
CA SER A 314 -12.68 -23.45 1.18
C SER A 314 -13.67 -23.54 0.02
N ASP A 315 -13.67 -22.52 -0.82
CA ASP A 315 -14.39 -22.41 -2.08
C ASP A 315 -13.53 -21.65 -3.12
N GLU A 316 -14.01 -21.60 -4.36
CA GLU A 316 -13.32 -20.91 -5.46
C GLU A 316 -13.24 -19.38 -5.22
N ALA A 317 -14.24 -18.79 -4.58
CA ALA A 317 -14.26 -17.34 -4.32
C ALA A 317 -13.14 -16.94 -3.38
N GLN A 318 -12.90 -17.70 -2.30
CA GLN A 318 -11.76 -17.48 -1.42
C GLN A 318 -10.42 -17.62 -2.15
N ALA A 319 -10.26 -18.63 -3.01
CA ALA A 319 -9.03 -18.82 -3.78
C ALA A 319 -8.79 -17.65 -4.76
N ARG A 320 -9.84 -17.08 -5.36
CA ARG A 320 -9.75 -15.91 -6.23
C ARG A 320 -9.41 -14.63 -5.45
N ASP A 321 -10.00 -14.42 -4.26
CA ASP A 321 -9.63 -13.32 -3.35
C ASP A 321 -8.14 -13.41 -2.97
N MET A 322 -7.66 -14.59 -2.64
CA MET A 322 -6.23 -14.82 -2.39
C MET A 322 -5.37 -14.38 -3.58
N GLY A 323 -5.81 -14.66 -4.80
CA GLY A 323 -5.12 -14.25 -6.02
C GLY A 323 -5.02 -12.74 -6.18
N GLU A 324 -6.10 -12.00 -5.93
CA GLU A 324 -6.10 -10.52 -5.96
C GLU A 324 -5.17 -9.94 -4.89
N ARG A 325 -5.19 -10.49 -3.69
CA ARG A 325 -4.31 -10.07 -2.60
C ARG A 325 -2.83 -10.34 -2.90
N LEU A 326 -2.52 -11.48 -3.53
CA LEU A 326 -1.17 -11.80 -4.00
C LEU A 326 -0.70 -10.86 -5.12
N ALA A 327 -1.61 -10.50 -6.04
CA ALA A 327 -1.30 -9.53 -7.09
C ALA A 327 -0.94 -8.15 -6.51
N ALA A 328 -1.55 -7.75 -5.39
CA ALA A 328 -1.24 -6.51 -4.69
C ALA A 328 0.19 -6.47 -4.13
N VAL A 329 0.85 -7.61 -3.90
CA VAL A 329 2.27 -7.70 -3.49
C VAL A 329 3.19 -8.14 -4.64
N GLY A 330 2.75 -7.99 -5.89
CA GLY A 330 3.55 -8.27 -7.07
C GLY A 330 3.62 -9.76 -7.48
N ARG A 331 2.87 -10.64 -6.79
CA ARG A 331 2.81 -12.07 -7.15
C ARG A 331 1.67 -12.33 -8.13
N ARG A 332 2.01 -12.41 -9.42
CA ARG A 332 1.07 -12.54 -10.53
C ARG A 332 1.17 -13.89 -11.29
N ASP A 333 2.05 -14.73 -10.87
CA ASP A 333 2.37 -16.06 -11.45
C ASP A 333 1.41 -17.13 -10.93
N ILE A 334 0.12 -16.77 -10.81
CA ILE A 334 -0.93 -17.68 -10.36
C ILE A 334 -1.41 -18.50 -11.56
N ILE A 335 -1.02 -19.78 -11.60
CA ILE A 335 -1.28 -20.68 -12.72
C ILE A 335 -2.60 -21.44 -12.58
N GLY A 336 -3.29 -21.32 -11.44
CA GLY A 336 -4.62 -21.90 -11.26
C GLY A 336 -5.17 -21.75 -9.86
N VAL A 337 -6.50 -21.83 -9.78
CA VAL A 337 -7.26 -21.96 -8.54
C VAL A 337 -8.04 -23.28 -8.57
N LEU A 338 -8.18 -23.94 -7.42
CA LEU A 338 -8.93 -25.20 -7.33
C LEU A 338 -10.43 -24.90 -7.49
N ALA A 339 -11.03 -25.42 -8.57
CA ALA A 339 -12.45 -25.25 -8.85
C ALA A 339 -13.32 -25.83 -7.74
N GLY A 340 -14.33 -25.11 -7.30
CA GLY A 340 -15.21 -25.53 -6.20
C GLY A 340 -14.55 -25.63 -4.82
N GLY A 341 -13.26 -25.30 -4.70
CA GLY A 341 -12.51 -25.37 -3.46
C GLY A 341 -12.16 -26.76 -2.99
N PHE A 342 -11.63 -26.87 -1.76
CA PHE A 342 -11.12 -28.14 -1.23
C PHE A 342 -12.18 -29.25 -1.08
N SER A 343 -13.46 -28.91 -0.86
CA SER A 343 -14.53 -29.90 -0.79
C SER A 343 -14.73 -30.63 -2.11
N ALA A 344 -14.69 -29.92 -3.24
CA ALA A 344 -14.80 -30.54 -4.56
C ALA A 344 -13.64 -31.51 -4.85
N TYR A 345 -12.43 -31.16 -4.41
CA TYR A 345 -11.25 -32.02 -4.49
C TYR A 345 -11.47 -33.37 -3.75
N LEU A 346 -12.04 -33.33 -2.54
CA LEU A 346 -12.37 -34.55 -1.79
C LEU A 346 -13.48 -35.38 -2.46
N ASP A 347 -14.47 -34.74 -3.08
CA ASP A 347 -15.58 -35.41 -3.77
C ASP A 347 -15.10 -36.15 -5.03
N GLU A 348 -14.00 -35.70 -5.62
CA GLU A 348 -13.32 -36.38 -6.74
C GLU A 348 -12.51 -37.62 -6.28
N GLY A 349 -12.38 -37.84 -4.96
CA GLY A 349 -11.66 -38.97 -4.38
C GLY A 349 -10.13 -38.84 -4.41
N LEU A 350 -9.63 -37.61 -4.48
CA LEU A 350 -8.22 -37.28 -4.59
C LEU A 350 -7.58 -37.02 -3.20
#